data_07d3fb37ea5e1c6724c7bed91df7332d
#
_entry.id   07d3fb37ea5e1c6724c7bed91df7332d
#
_cell.length_a   1.000
_cell.length_b   1.000
_cell.length_c   1.000
_cell.angle_alpha   90.00
_cell.angle_beta   90.00
_cell.angle_gamma   90.00
#
_symmetry.space_group_name_H-M   'P 1'
#
loop_
_entity.id
_entity.type
_entity.pdbx_description
1 polymer ?
#
loop_
_entity_poly.entity_id
_entity_poly.type
_entity_poly.pdbx_seq_one_letter_code
_entity_poly.pdbx_strand_id
1 'polypeptide(L)'
;MSINFTIVKNNRDKDSVLHEGFMYYKFRTQKKSVVWRCAEDHKCCASVWTDNSVSRIIKKSEAVHEHECLSKKKIQKNQIRSTVKRKATEDVHIEPAKILRQVLHDNDNELTFSDLPALRLAAYRSRKKIAPKAPASIEEALDQMKSISMSTDETGEKIFVDTDNKIVAVTCIENIEFLTKHSKNILADGTFTYAPRFFAQTYTIHVFANGFYIHVCTFFLPSKFTATYVAMWLLLKKISLEITGCELFISLLLLDFERGAHTAAKIVFPCEQLKACKFHLGQCWWRRIYGVAKLRLAYYSTTTTANQDLQQIKFWLTLFFSLSYLKPDDVVSAFNTLESIAPPHNECKKFANYVRKNYIDSSIYPPTLWACPLTESLLTTTNAVESYNSKLQMEFYASHPNIHVVVNRIFENQSLVALKIKSVMNNETFQRRPKQIQLEENIKVITHAHYTYRYINTLQFLNEIGEEKKLFNFQKTKLRKENACENTPDDDLNDDV
;
A
#
# COMPACT_ATOMS: atom_id res chain seq x y z
N MET A 1 57.98 -13.23 8.94
CA MET A 1 56.99 -13.45 7.90
C MET A 1 55.62 -13.35 8.54
N SER A 2 54.80 -12.41 8.17
CA SER A 2 53.42 -12.31 8.64
C SER A 2 52.63 -13.45 7.99
N ILE A 3 52.19 -14.41 8.79
CA ILE A 3 51.38 -15.54 8.31
C ILE A 3 50.00 -15.03 7.97
N ASN A 4 49.70 -14.93 6.67
CA ASN A 4 48.41 -14.43 6.18
C ASN A 4 47.26 -15.37 6.52
N PHE A 5 46.23 -14.85 7.19
CA PHE A 5 44.97 -15.53 7.42
C PHE A 5 43.82 -14.53 7.25
N THR A 6 42.63 -15.05 7.07
CA THR A 6 41.43 -14.25 6.94
C THR A 6 40.40 -14.69 7.98
N ILE A 7 39.75 -13.73 8.63
CA ILE A 7 38.61 -14.02 9.49
C ILE A 7 37.37 -14.16 8.60
N VAL A 8 36.67 -15.27 8.72
CA VAL A 8 35.45 -15.57 7.99
C VAL A 8 34.36 -16.05 8.95
N LYS A 9 33.10 -15.79 8.62
CA LYS A 9 31.98 -16.32 9.39
C LYS A 9 31.70 -17.76 8.96
N ASN A 10 31.55 -18.65 9.92
CA ASN A 10 31.14 -20.01 9.65
C ASN A 10 29.61 -20.13 9.46
N ASN A 11 29.11 -21.35 9.23
CA ASN A 11 27.67 -21.63 9.04
C ASN A 11 26.77 -21.23 10.22
N ARG A 12 27.35 -21.00 11.42
CA ARG A 12 26.65 -20.58 12.65
C ARG A 12 26.87 -19.10 12.97
N ASP A 13 27.38 -18.31 11.99
CA ASP A 13 27.71 -16.87 12.11
C ASP A 13 28.78 -16.55 13.17
N LYS A 14 29.58 -17.55 13.61
CA LYS A 14 30.71 -17.37 14.50
C LYS A 14 31.97 -17.13 13.70
N ASP A 15 32.87 -16.30 14.25
CA ASP A 15 34.17 -16.07 13.66
C ASP A 15 34.94 -17.38 13.54
N SER A 16 35.62 -17.55 12.41
CA SER A 16 36.49 -18.65 12.08
C SER A 16 37.72 -18.11 11.36
N VAL A 17 38.85 -18.73 11.55
CA VAL A 17 40.09 -18.39 10.87
C VAL A 17 40.20 -19.27 9.63
N LEU A 18 40.42 -18.64 8.48
CA LEU A 18 40.77 -19.28 7.22
C LEU A 18 42.27 -19.11 7.03
N HIS A 19 43.01 -20.21 7.00
CA HIS A 19 44.47 -20.23 6.86
C HIS A 19 44.88 -21.40 6.00
N GLU A 20 45.70 -21.17 4.95
CA GLU A 20 46.19 -22.18 4.01
C GLU A 20 45.08 -23.07 3.42
N GLY A 21 43.89 -22.54 3.19
CA GLY A 21 42.75 -23.29 2.62
C GLY A 21 41.96 -24.11 3.66
N PHE A 22 42.33 -24.08 4.91
CA PHE A 22 41.63 -24.77 6.00
C PHE A 22 40.88 -23.76 6.88
N MET A 23 39.71 -24.16 7.34
CA MET A 23 38.89 -23.33 8.24
C MET A 23 39.00 -23.86 9.66
N TYR A 24 39.21 -22.92 10.60
CA TYR A 24 39.36 -23.25 12.01
C TYR A 24 38.31 -22.51 12.83
N TYR A 25 37.62 -23.23 13.72
CA TYR A 25 36.66 -22.64 14.66
C TYR A 25 37.34 -22.28 15.98
N LYS A 26 36.84 -21.28 16.70
CA LYS A 26 37.32 -20.87 18.01
C LYS A 26 37.05 -21.99 19.01
N PHE A 27 38.12 -22.61 19.52
CA PHE A 27 38.04 -23.71 20.49
C PHE A 27 38.02 -23.19 21.92
N ARG A 28 39.03 -22.35 22.29
CA ARG A 28 39.12 -21.74 23.62
C ARG A 28 39.94 -20.46 23.58
N THR A 29 39.71 -19.58 24.57
CA THR A 29 40.56 -18.39 24.83
C THR A 29 41.47 -18.70 26.01
N GLN A 30 42.74 -18.35 25.88
CA GLN A 30 43.77 -18.42 26.91
C GLN A 30 44.20 -17.03 27.33
N LYS A 31 45.01 -16.86 28.41
CA LYS A 31 45.46 -15.57 28.92
C LYS A 31 46.12 -14.67 27.86
N LYS A 32 46.89 -15.23 26.93
CA LYS A 32 47.66 -14.53 25.91
C LYS A 32 47.33 -14.94 24.46
N SER A 33 46.39 -15.83 24.23
CA SER A 33 46.10 -16.37 22.90
C SER A 33 44.69 -16.92 22.77
N VAL A 34 44.20 -17.01 21.53
CA VAL A 34 42.98 -17.72 21.16
C VAL A 34 43.39 -18.95 20.38
N VAL A 35 42.88 -20.12 20.80
CA VAL A 35 43.11 -21.40 20.15
C VAL A 35 41.97 -21.69 19.18
N TRP A 36 42.35 -21.97 17.95
CA TRP A 36 41.44 -22.35 16.88
C TRP A 36 41.74 -23.78 16.42
N ARG A 37 40.69 -24.59 16.24
CA ARG A 37 40.78 -25.99 15.84
C ARG A 37 40.16 -26.20 14.47
N CYS A 38 40.70 -27.14 13.69
CA CYS A 38 40.15 -27.47 12.37
C CYS A 38 38.65 -27.73 12.45
N ALA A 39 37.91 -27.14 11.51
CA ALA A 39 36.44 -27.17 11.44
C ALA A 39 35.90 -28.20 10.44
N GLU A 40 36.77 -28.80 9.60
CA GLU A 40 36.34 -29.63 8.47
C GLU A 40 36.15 -31.08 8.86
N ASP A 41 37.03 -31.61 9.70
CA ASP A 41 36.94 -32.96 10.20
C ASP A 41 37.06 -32.97 11.72
N HIS A 42 36.10 -33.61 12.40
CA HIS A 42 36.06 -33.73 13.86
C HIS A 42 37.23 -34.61 14.41
N LYS A 43 37.86 -35.44 13.58
CA LYS A 43 39.05 -36.23 13.93
C LYS A 43 40.34 -35.42 13.75
N CYS A 44 40.30 -34.34 12.98
CA CYS A 44 41.50 -33.55 12.74
C CYS A 44 41.93 -32.78 14.00
N CYS A 45 43.15 -32.98 14.41
CA CYS A 45 43.74 -32.34 15.58
C CYS A 45 44.52 -31.07 15.26
N ALA A 46 44.59 -30.68 13.98
CA ALA A 46 45.28 -29.45 13.55
C ALA A 46 44.66 -28.21 14.18
N SER A 47 45.54 -27.35 14.72
CA SER A 47 45.15 -26.17 15.45
C SER A 47 46.09 -24.99 15.15
N VAL A 48 45.54 -23.77 15.22
CA VAL A 48 46.31 -22.52 15.13
C VAL A 48 46.01 -21.67 16.36
N TRP A 49 46.98 -20.88 16.77
CA TRP A 49 46.88 -19.93 17.88
C TRP A 49 47.04 -18.52 17.32
N THR A 50 46.13 -17.65 17.67
CA THR A 50 46.25 -16.19 17.40
C THR A 50 46.50 -15.46 18.70
N ASP A 51 46.96 -14.21 18.61
CA ASP A 51 46.87 -13.28 19.71
C ASP A 51 45.41 -13.03 20.12
N ASN A 52 45.19 -12.41 21.29
CA ASN A 52 43.84 -12.14 21.79
C ASN A 52 43.07 -11.15 20.92
N SER A 53 43.73 -10.29 20.18
CA SER A 53 43.13 -9.36 19.20
C SER A 53 42.85 -10.02 17.84
N VAL A 54 43.22 -11.27 17.66
CA VAL A 54 43.10 -12.02 16.41
C VAL A 54 43.73 -11.30 15.22
N SER A 55 44.88 -10.63 15.45
CA SER A 55 45.59 -9.88 14.43
C SER A 55 46.71 -10.64 13.75
N ARG A 56 47.24 -11.68 14.40
CA ARG A 56 48.32 -12.53 13.87
C ARG A 56 48.25 -13.97 14.41
N ILE A 57 48.72 -14.91 13.60
CA ILE A 57 48.96 -16.30 14.07
C ILE A 57 50.28 -16.34 14.83
N ILE A 58 50.25 -16.84 16.05
CA ILE A 58 51.43 -16.92 16.95
C ILE A 58 52.07 -18.30 16.81
N LYS A 59 51.24 -19.37 16.65
CA LYS A 59 51.71 -20.76 16.65
C LYS A 59 50.77 -21.62 15.80
N LYS A 60 51.32 -22.70 15.20
CA LYS A 60 50.57 -23.82 14.58
C LYS A 60 50.89 -25.10 15.31
N SER A 61 49.97 -26.06 15.30
CA SER A 61 50.24 -27.44 15.78
C SER A 61 51.15 -28.18 14.78
N GLU A 62 51.81 -29.18 15.24
CA GLU A 62 52.58 -30.12 14.40
C GLU A 62 51.70 -31.14 13.67
N ALA A 63 50.41 -31.20 14.05
CA ALA A 63 49.44 -32.11 13.43
C ALA A 63 49.16 -31.68 11.97
N VAL A 64 49.31 -32.60 11.06
CA VAL A 64 49.05 -32.42 9.63
C VAL A 64 47.55 -32.70 9.35
N HIS A 65 46.97 -31.98 8.37
CA HIS A 65 45.64 -32.33 7.89
C HIS A 65 45.68 -33.59 7.03
N GLU A 66 44.87 -34.57 7.38
CA GLU A 66 44.68 -35.81 6.61
C GLU A 66 43.49 -35.73 5.66
N HIS A 67 42.90 -34.54 5.50
CA HIS A 67 41.76 -34.24 4.63
C HIS A 67 42.11 -33.11 3.67
N GLU A 68 41.35 -32.98 2.58
CA GLU A 68 41.54 -31.94 1.59
C GLU A 68 41.21 -30.57 2.15
N CYS A 69 41.83 -29.50 1.58
CA CYS A 69 41.50 -28.12 1.87
C CYS A 69 40.14 -27.74 1.27
N LEU A 70 39.53 -26.70 1.81
CA LEU A 70 38.28 -26.15 1.27
C LEU A 70 38.47 -25.65 -0.16
N SER A 71 37.57 -26.06 -1.05
CA SER A 71 37.51 -25.46 -2.39
C SER A 71 37.19 -23.97 -2.30
N LYS A 72 37.74 -23.18 -3.22
CA LYS A 72 37.42 -21.74 -3.33
C LYS A 72 35.91 -21.49 -3.34
N LYS A 73 35.16 -22.29 -4.12
CA LYS A 73 33.70 -22.25 -4.19
C LYS A 73 33.03 -22.37 -2.83
N LYS A 74 33.49 -23.33 -1.96
CA LYS A 74 32.92 -23.56 -0.62
C LYS A 74 33.21 -22.38 0.32
N ILE A 75 34.39 -21.78 0.24
CA ILE A 75 34.78 -20.60 1.01
C ILE A 75 33.88 -19.41 0.60
N GLN A 76 33.78 -19.10 -0.68
CA GLN A 76 32.95 -18.03 -1.21
C GLN A 76 31.47 -18.23 -0.85
N LYS A 77 30.95 -19.45 -0.97
CA LYS A 77 29.57 -19.77 -0.59
C LYS A 77 29.30 -19.45 0.89
N ASN A 78 30.24 -19.74 1.79
CA ASN A 78 30.10 -19.43 3.21
C ASN A 78 30.11 -17.91 3.45
N GLN A 79 31.00 -17.17 2.79
CA GLN A 79 31.09 -15.70 2.89
C GLN A 79 29.81 -15.03 2.39
N ILE A 80 29.34 -15.41 1.17
CA ILE A 80 28.11 -14.92 0.58
C ILE A 80 26.92 -15.25 1.48
N ARG A 81 26.85 -16.48 2.00
CA ARG A 81 25.78 -16.89 2.93
C ARG A 81 25.74 -16.03 4.19
N SER A 82 26.89 -15.70 4.77
CA SER A 82 26.97 -14.83 5.95
C SER A 82 26.50 -13.42 5.62
N THR A 83 26.97 -12.86 4.49
CA THR A 83 26.55 -11.52 4.03
C THR A 83 25.04 -11.47 3.74
N VAL A 84 24.49 -12.50 3.08
CA VAL A 84 23.04 -12.62 2.82
C VAL A 84 22.24 -12.66 4.11
N LYS A 85 22.68 -13.44 5.10
CA LYS A 85 22.02 -13.50 6.41
C LYS A 85 22.02 -12.13 7.11
N ARG A 86 23.18 -11.45 7.16
CA ARG A 86 23.33 -10.14 7.78
C ARG A 86 22.42 -9.10 7.09
N LYS A 87 22.52 -8.94 5.77
CA LYS A 87 21.66 -8.02 5.01
C LYS A 87 20.18 -8.38 5.17
N ALA A 88 19.82 -9.67 5.28
CA ALA A 88 18.44 -10.10 5.48
C ALA A 88 17.88 -9.74 6.87
N THR A 89 18.74 -9.56 7.87
CA THR A 89 18.33 -9.13 9.22
C THR A 89 18.38 -7.61 9.39
N GLU A 90 19.24 -6.92 8.65
CA GLU A 90 19.31 -5.46 8.63
C GLU A 90 18.06 -4.83 8.01
N ASP A 91 17.51 -5.45 6.96
CA ASP A 91 16.26 -5.02 6.36
C ASP A 91 15.33 -6.22 6.07
N VAL A 92 14.36 -6.41 6.92
CA VAL A 92 13.39 -7.51 6.82
C VAL A 92 12.36 -7.33 5.71
N HIS A 93 12.27 -6.13 5.13
CA HIS A 93 11.27 -5.77 4.12
C HIS A 93 11.75 -6.03 2.68
N ILE A 94 13.06 -6.06 2.46
CA ILE A 94 13.60 -6.36 1.12
C ILE A 94 13.42 -7.84 0.79
N GLU A 95 12.87 -8.14 -0.38
CA GLU A 95 12.74 -9.53 -0.85
C GLU A 95 14.07 -10.29 -0.76
N PRO A 96 14.12 -11.51 -0.16
CA PRO A 96 15.35 -12.31 -0.06
C PRO A 96 16.05 -12.55 -1.40
N ALA A 97 15.29 -12.66 -2.50
CA ALA A 97 15.85 -12.80 -3.84
C ALA A 97 16.54 -11.51 -4.33
N LYS A 98 16.07 -10.34 -3.91
CA LYS A 98 16.70 -9.05 -4.23
C LYS A 98 18.01 -8.90 -3.47
N ILE A 99 18.03 -9.22 -2.17
CA ILE A 99 19.27 -9.24 -1.37
C ILE A 99 20.31 -10.15 -2.00
N LEU A 100 19.89 -11.36 -2.38
CA LEU A 100 20.79 -12.32 -3.01
C LEU A 100 21.37 -11.79 -4.31
N ARG A 101 20.54 -11.19 -5.19
CA ARG A 101 21.01 -10.57 -6.44
C ARG A 101 22.04 -9.47 -6.19
N GLN A 102 21.80 -8.60 -5.20
CA GLN A 102 22.74 -7.56 -4.83
C GLN A 102 24.08 -8.13 -4.35
N VAL A 103 24.03 -9.12 -3.43
CA VAL A 103 25.26 -9.73 -2.89
C VAL A 103 26.04 -10.47 -3.97
N LEU A 104 25.37 -11.13 -4.91
CA LEU A 104 26.03 -11.82 -6.03
C LEU A 104 26.63 -10.84 -7.05
N HIS A 105 25.98 -9.71 -7.28
CA HIS A 105 26.50 -8.65 -8.16
C HIS A 105 27.76 -7.98 -7.60
N ASP A 106 27.78 -7.77 -6.27
CA ASP A 106 28.87 -7.09 -5.58
C ASP A 106 30.10 -8.00 -5.39
N ASN A 107 30.01 -9.27 -5.73
CA ASN A 107 31.08 -10.24 -5.51
C ASN A 107 31.31 -11.09 -6.76
N ASP A 108 32.56 -11.14 -7.23
CA ASP A 108 32.98 -12.18 -8.18
C ASP A 108 32.97 -13.53 -7.48
N ASN A 109 32.25 -14.52 -8.04
CA ASN A 109 32.01 -15.79 -7.37
C ASN A 109 31.91 -16.97 -8.33
N GLU A 110 32.26 -18.17 -7.82
CA GLU A 110 32.19 -19.45 -8.55
C GLU A 110 30.85 -20.21 -8.28
N LEU A 111 29.83 -19.53 -7.73
CA LEU A 111 28.54 -20.14 -7.42
C LEU A 111 27.77 -20.49 -8.70
N THR A 112 26.97 -21.53 -8.61
CA THR A 112 26.06 -21.96 -9.68
C THR A 112 24.61 -21.78 -9.28
N PHE A 113 23.70 -21.87 -10.23
CA PHE A 113 22.25 -21.70 -9.96
C PHE A 113 21.73 -22.67 -8.89
N SER A 114 22.32 -23.88 -8.79
CA SER A 114 21.97 -24.88 -7.77
C SER A 114 22.29 -24.45 -6.32
N ASP A 115 23.14 -23.42 -6.13
CA ASP A 115 23.48 -22.90 -4.79
C ASP A 115 22.44 -21.91 -4.26
N LEU A 116 21.66 -21.28 -5.17
CA LEU A 116 20.73 -20.19 -4.83
C LEU A 116 19.61 -20.59 -3.85
N PRO A 117 18.96 -21.76 -3.96
CA PRO A 117 17.91 -22.15 -3.01
C PRO A 117 18.40 -22.19 -1.56
N ALA A 118 19.62 -22.72 -1.33
CA ALA A 118 20.20 -22.78 0.00
C ALA A 118 20.51 -21.41 0.61
N LEU A 119 20.93 -20.45 -0.24
CA LEU A 119 21.20 -19.06 0.16
C LEU A 119 19.91 -18.30 0.48
N ARG A 120 18.86 -18.47 -0.35
CA ARG A 120 17.52 -17.90 -0.08
C ARG A 120 16.94 -18.44 1.23
N LEU A 121 17.06 -19.75 1.45
CA LEU A 121 16.61 -20.37 2.70
C LEU A 121 17.38 -19.86 3.92
N ALA A 122 18.67 -19.53 3.75
CA ALA A 122 19.48 -18.96 4.83
C ALA A 122 18.99 -17.56 5.21
N ALA A 123 18.66 -16.70 4.23
CA ALA A 123 18.04 -15.39 4.47
C ALA A 123 16.71 -15.52 5.22
N TYR A 124 15.83 -16.37 4.72
CA TYR A 124 14.53 -16.63 5.32
C TYR A 124 14.63 -17.11 6.78
N ARG A 125 15.52 -18.11 7.04
CA ARG A 125 15.75 -18.63 8.39
C ARG A 125 16.34 -17.59 9.35
N SER A 126 17.19 -16.68 8.85
CA SER A 126 17.75 -15.59 9.66
C SER A 126 16.65 -14.62 10.10
N ARG A 127 15.78 -14.20 9.19
CA ARG A 127 14.61 -13.35 9.50
C ARG A 127 13.68 -14.01 10.51
N LYS A 128 13.37 -15.29 10.31
CA LYS A 128 12.47 -16.03 11.21
C LYS A 128 12.97 -16.06 12.66
N LYS A 129 14.27 -15.87 12.90
CA LYS A 129 14.84 -15.85 14.26
C LYS A 129 14.62 -14.53 15.00
N ILE A 130 14.52 -13.42 14.25
CA ILE A 130 14.41 -12.06 14.81
C ILE A 130 12.98 -11.53 14.69
N ALA A 131 12.23 -11.97 13.69
CA ALA A 131 10.85 -11.58 13.50
C ALA A 131 9.95 -12.23 14.57
N PRO A 132 8.98 -11.49 15.13
CA PRO A 132 7.95 -12.07 15.96
C PRO A 132 7.25 -13.23 15.24
N LYS A 133 6.86 -14.24 16.01
CA LYS A 133 6.13 -15.40 15.47
C LYS A 133 4.84 -14.91 14.78
N ALA A 134 4.63 -15.33 13.54
CA ALA A 134 3.37 -15.03 12.86
C ALA A 134 2.20 -15.66 13.62
N PRO A 135 1.11 -14.92 13.85
CA PRO A 135 -0.05 -15.44 14.54
C PRO A 135 -0.70 -16.58 13.76
N ALA A 136 -1.28 -17.55 14.46
CA ALA A 136 -1.99 -18.68 13.87
C ALA A 136 -3.49 -18.44 13.73
N SER A 137 -4.04 -17.47 14.48
CA SER A 137 -5.45 -17.06 14.42
C SER A 137 -5.59 -15.54 14.56
N ILE A 138 -6.82 -15.02 14.39
CA ILE A 138 -7.10 -13.60 14.59
C ILE A 138 -6.96 -13.24 16.08
N GLU A 139 -7.38 -14.13 16.97
CA GLU A 139 -7.27 -13.93 18.41
C GLU A 139 -5.81 -13.79 18.84
N GLU A 140 -4.92 -14.70 18.36
CA GLU A 140 -3.47 -14.61 18.61
C GLU A 140 -2.90 -13.30 18.04
N ALA A 141 -3.37 -12.84 16.88
CA ALA A 141 -2.96 -11.56 16.30
C ALA A 141 -3.33 -10.38 17.20
N LEU A 142 -4.56 -10.37 17.72
CA LEU A 142 -5.04 -9.32 18.63
C LEU A 142 -4.25 -9.31 19.94
N ASP A 143 -3.97 -10.49 20.53
CA ASP A 143 -3.19 -10.60 21.77
C ASP A 143 -1.75 -10.14 21.59
N GLN A 144 -1.13 -10.50 20.46
CA GLN A 144 0.21 -10.01 20.12
C GLN A 144 0.24 -8.49 19.94
N MET A 145 -0.77 -7.90 19.30
CA MET A 145 -0.87 -6.45 19.13
C MET A 145 -1.09 -5.71 20.43
N LYS A 146 -1.89 -6.26 21.37
CA LYS A 146 -2.03 -5.73 22.73
C LYS A 146 -0.69 -5.72 23.49
N SER A 147 0.07 -6.80 23.36
CA SER A 147 1.37 -6.90 24.06
C SER A 147 2.37 -5.84 23.56
N ILE A 148 2.36 -5.51 22.27
CA ILE A 148 3.19 -4.46 21.68
C ILE A 148 2.70 -3.09 22.13
N SER A 149 1.38 -2.85 22.14
CA SER A 149 0.78 -1.59 22.60
C SER A 149 1.29 -1.15 23.98
N MET A 150 1.48 -2.09 24.89
CA MET A 150 1.99 -1.82 26.23
C MET A 150 3.47 -1.40 26.27
N SER A 151 4.24 -1.67 25.21
CA SER A 151 5.68 -1.39 25.13
C SER A 151 6.05 -0.13 24.34
N THR A 152 5.09 0.49 23.62
CA THR A 152 5.34 1.63 22.72
C THR A 152 5.08 3.00 23.32
N ASP A 153 4.85 3.11 24.63
CA ASP A 153 4.41 4.36 25.28
C ASP A 153 5.41 5.53 25.21
N GLU A 154 6.71 5.25 25.09
CA GLU A 154 7.76 6.30 25.04
C GLU A 154 7.94 6.91 23.64
N THR A 155 7.52 6.23 22.56
CA THR A 155 7.79 6.64 21.17
C THR A 155 6.68 7.49 20.54
N GLY A 156 5.54 7.63 21.21
CA GLY A 156 4.34 8.26 20.65
C GLY A 156 3.58 7.39 19.65
N GLU A 157 4.12 6.21 19.31
CA GLU A 157 3.47 5.19 18.49
C GLU A 157 2.38 4.48 19.32
N LYS A 158 1.21 4.28 18.74
CA LYS A 158 0.06 3.71 19.45
C LYS A 158 -0.63 2.62 18.63
N ILE A 159 -0.95 1.52 19.31
CA ILE A 159 -1.77 0.44 18.77
C ILE A 159 -2.99 0.27 19.69
N PHE A 160 -4.17 0.40 19.15
CA PHE A 160 -5.43 0.17 19.85
C PHE A 160 -6.06 -1.12 19.33
N VAL A 161 -6.55 -1.96 20.24
CA VAL A 161 -7.15 -3.26 19.91
C VAL A 161 -8.55 -3.34 20.47
N ASP A 162 -9.53 -3.40 19.58
CA ASP A 162 -10.92 -3.73 19.90
C ASP A 162 -11.11 -5.25 19.71
N THR A 163 -11.12 -5.98 20.81
CA THR A 163 -11.26 -7.43 20.80
C THR A 163 -12.64 -7.91 20.41
N ASP A 164 -13.68 -7.17 20.78
CA ASP A 164 -15.06 -7.57 20.57
C ASP A 164 -15.40 -7.50 19.07
N ASN A 165 -14.93 -6.44 18.40
CA ASN A 165 -15.10 -6.25 16.97
C ASN A 165 -13.90 -6.77 16.14
N LYS A 166 -12.86 -7.31 16.77
CA LYS A 166 -11.64 -7.84 16.14
C LYS A 166 -10.93 -6.82 15.25
N ILE A 167 -10.86 -5.55 15.70
CA ILE A 167 -10.26 -4.44 14.98
C ILE A 167 -8.94 -4.05 15.63
N VAL A 168 -7.92 -3.78 14.81
CA VAL A 168 -6.66 -3.17 15.24
C VAL A 168 -6.52 -1.81 14.59
N ALA A 169 -6.23 -0.77 15.39
CA ALA A 169 -5.90 0.56 14.91
C ALA A 169 -4.41 0.87 15.19
N VAL A 170 -3.71 1.39 14.20
CA VAL A 170 -2.29 1.77 14.28
C VAL A 170 -2.16 3.25 13.95
N THR A 171 -1.60 4.03 14.86
CA THR A 171 -1.46 5.48 14.74
C THR A 171 -0.30 6.02 15.57
N CYS A 172 -0.10 7.34 15.59
CA CYS A 172 0.78 8.06 16.51
C CYS A 172 0.01 9.18 17.21
N ILE A 173 0.45 9.60 18.38
CA ILE A 173 -0.18 10.69 19.15
C ILE A 173 -0.28 11.96 18.29
N GLU A 174 0.84 12.38 17.68
CA GLU A 174 0.90 13.55 16.80
C GLU A 174 -0.12 13.51 15.65
N ASN A 175 -0.35 12.31 15.08
CA ASN A 175 -1.31 12.13 14.00
C ASN A 175 -2.75 12.37 14.44
N ILE A 176 -3.12 11.90 15.63
CA ILE A 176 -4.46 12.09 16.19
C ILE A 176 -4.68 13.53 16.64
N GLU A 177 -3.67 14.17 17.23
CA GLU A 177 -3.70 15.60 17.53
C GLU A 177 -3.89 16.43 16.25
N PHE A 178 -3.17 16.08 15.19
CA PHE A 178 -3.33 16.72 13.89
C PHE A 178 -4.72 16.46 13.28
N LEU A 179 -5.21 15.23 13.34
CA LEU A 179 -6.56 14.86 12.89
C LEU A 179 -7.63 15.72 13.58
N THR A 180 -7.57 15.86 14.91
CA THR A 180 -8.57 16.60 15.68
C THR A 180 -8.59 18.08 15.32
N LYS A 181 -7.41 18.67 15.09
CA LYS A 181 -7.27 20.10 14.72
C LYS A 181 -7.67 20.39 13.29
N HIS A 182 -7.49 19.43 12.37
CA HIS A 182 -7.63 19.58 10.92
C HIS A 182 -8.70 18.67 10.31
N SER A 183 -9.70 18.25 11.08
CA SER A 183 -10.74 17.29 10.70
C SER A 183 -11.77 17.79 9.65
N LYS A 184 -11.56 18.98 9.06
CA LYS A 184 -12.48 19.51 8.04
C LYS A 184 -12.63 18.60 6.84
N ASN A 185 -11.52 18.04 6.34
CA ASN A 185 -11.48 17.27 5.10
C ASN A 185 -10.78 15.94 5.33
N ILE A 186 -11.55 14.89 5.50
CA ILE A 186 -11.09 13.53 5.75
C ILE A 186 -11.33 12.67 4.52
N LEU A 187 -10.34 11.86 4.18
CA LEU A 187 -10.43 10.84 3.14
C LEU A 187 -10.17 9.48 3.76
N ALA A 188 -10.91 8.49 3.33
CA ALA A 188 -10.67 7.12 3.74
C ALA A 188 -10.83 6.16 2.57
N ASP A 189 -10.00 5.12 2.57
CA ASP A 189 -9.96 4.12 1.50
C ASP A 189 -9.48 2.77 2.05
N GLY A 190 -10.04 1.70 1.52
CA GLY A 190 -9.72 0.33 1.88
C GLY A 190 -8.86 -0.37 0.82
N THR A 191 -7.91 -1.17 1.26
CA THR A 191 -7.10 -2.01 0.38
C THR A 191 -7.00 -3.43 0.92
N PHE A 192 -6.98 -4.41 0.00
CA PHE A 192 -6.94 -5.84 0.32
C PHE A 192 -5.55 -6.42 0.11
N THR A 193 -4.76 -5.79 -0.72
CA THR A 193 -3.53 -6.35 -1.29
C THR A 193 -2.42 -6.59 -0.27
N TYR A 194 -2.37 -5.82 0.81
CA TYR A 194 -1.43 -6.00 1.91
C TYR A 194 -2.12 -6.10 3.28
N ALA A 195 -3.41 -6.42 3.30
CA ALA A 195 -4.09 -6.72 4.55
C ALA A 195 -3.38 -7.87 5.27
N PRO A 196 -3.05 -7.74 6.56
CA PRO A 196 -2.42 -8.83 7.30
C PRO A 196 -3.29 -10.08 7.28
N ARG A 197 -2.64 -11.25 7.36
CA ARG A 197 -3.37 -12.53 7.44
C ARG A 197 -4.43 -12.47 8.56
N PHE A 198 -5.61 -13.00 8.30
CA PHE A 198 -6.83 -13.01 9.13
C PHE A 198 -7.64 -11.71 9.12
N PHE A 199 -7.18 -10.64 8.46
CA PHE A 199 -7.95 -9.43 8.24
C PHE A 199 -8.38 -9.35 6.77
N ALA A 200 -9.64 -8.93 6.55
CA ALA A 200 -10.19 -8.82 5.21
C ALA A 200 -9.62 -7.61 4.47
N GLN A 201 -9.30 -6.53 5.18
CA GLN A 201 -8.76 -5.32 4.58
C GLN A 201 -7.93 -4.49 5.55
N THR A 202 -7.05 -3.68 4.98
CA THR A 202 -6.42 -2.53 5.62
C THR A 202 -7.18 -1.28 5.19
N TYR A 203 -7.64 -0.47 6.16
CA TYR A 203 -8.39 0.75 5.91
C TYR A 203 -7.62 1.95 6.44
N THR A 204 -7.34 2.94 5.58
CA THR A 204 -6.46 4.07 5.93
C THR A 204 -7.24 5.36 5.95
N ILE A 205 -6.99 6.18 6.98
CA ILE A 205 -7.60 7.49 7.19
C ILE A 205 -6.55 8.57 6.92
N HIS A 206 -6.93 9.57 6.15
CA HIS A 206 -6.08 10.69 5.76
C HIS A 206 -6.77 12.02 5.99
N VAL A 207 -6.00 13.02 6.39
CA VAL A 207 -6.40 14.44 6.44
C VAL A 207 -5.90 15.15 5.20
N PHE A 208 -6.75 15.98 4.58
CA PHE A 208 -6.33 16.92 3.54
C PHE A 208 -6.22 18.32 4.11
N ALA A 209 -5.02 18.86 4.15
CA ALA A 209 -4.72 20.21 4.62
C ALA A 209 -3.61 20.85 3.77
N ASN A 210 -3.77 22.11 3.38
CA ASN A 210 -2.82 22.89 2.60
C ASN A 210 -2.29 22.20 1.34
N GLY A 211 -3.12 21.35 0.70
CA GLY A 211 -2.71 20.55 -0.47
C GLY A 211 -1.97 19.25 -0.14
N PHE A 212 -1.63 19.00 1.13
CA PHE A 212 -1.03 17.76 1.59
C PHE A 212 -2.10 16.71 1.94
N TYR A 213 -1.81 15.46 1.60
CA TYR A 213 -2.55 14.29 2.05
C TYR A 213 -1.72 13.61 3.13
N ILE A 214 -2.22 13.63 4.36
CA ILE A 214 -1.51 13.21 5.57
C ILE A 214 -2.19 11.97 6.13
N HIS A 215 -1.49 10.84 6.12
CA HIS A 215 -1.95 9.61 6.75
C HIS A 215 -2.00 9.79 8.27
N VAL A 216 -3.13 9.45 8.89
CA VAL A 216 -3.29 9.65 10.35
C VAL A 216 -3.60 8.37 11.12
N CYS A 217 -4.27 7.41 10.50
CA CYS A 217 -4.57 6.15 11.15
C CYS A 217 -4.74 5.02 10.13
N THR A 218 -4.29 3.83 10.49
CA THR A 218 -4.54 2.58 9.74
C THR A 218 -5.34 1.62 10.60
N PHE A 219 -6.38 1.04 10.02
CA PHE A 219 -7.17 -0.02 10.65
C PHE A 219 -6.98 -1.35 9.91
N PHE A 220 -6.90 -2.44 10.66
CA PHE A 220 -7.06 -3.79 10.15
C PHE A 220 -8.45 -4.28 10.50
N LEU A 221 -9.27 -4.56 9.49
CA LEU A 221 -10.68 -4.89 9.62
C LEU A 221 -10.94 -6.36 9.27
N PRO A 222 -11.73 -7.09 10.08
CA PRO A 222 -12.03 -8.51 9.85
C PRO A 222 -13.03 -8.73 8.71
N SER A 223 -13.83 -7.72 8.35
CA SER A 223 -14.86 -7.82 7.31
C SER A 223 -15.17 -6.45 6.69
N LYS A 224 -16.05 -6.45 5.68
CA LYS A 224 -16.58 -5.26 5.00
C LYS A 224 -18.03 -4.93 5.41
N PHE A 225 -18.54 -5.54 6.46
CA PHE A 225 -19.90 -5.29 6.89
C PHE A 225 -20.06 -3.90 7.51
N THR A 226 -21.24 -3.31 7.37
CA THR A 226 -21.58 -2.01 7.95
C THR A 226 -21.24 -1.94 9.44
N ALA A 227 -21.55 -2.99 10.21
CA ALA A 227 -21.24 -3.07 11.63
C ALA A 227 -19.73 -2.91 11.92
N THR A 228 -18.86 -3.51 11.10
CA THR A 228 -17.41 -3.38 11.25
C THR A 228 -16.94 -1.94 10.99
N TYR A 229 -17.48 -1.27 9.98
CA TYR A 229 -17.17 0.15 9.74
C TYR A 229 -17.71 1.08 10.82
N VAL A 230 -18.91 0.78 11.38
CA VAL A 230 -19.45 1.53 12.53
C VAL A 230 -18.50 1.39 13.71
N ALA A 231 -18.10 0.17 14.06
CA ALA A 231 -17.16 -0.08 15.15
C ALA A 231 -15.82 0.62 14.92
N MET A 232 -15.29 0.60 13.70
CA MET A 232 -14.05 1.31 13.30
C MET A 232 -14.15 2.82 13.54
N TRP A 233 -15.23 3.46 13.11
CA TRP A 233 -15.42 4.90 13.30
C TRP A 233 -15.64 5.27 14.77
N LEU A 234 -16.38 4.46 15.54
CA LEU A 234 -16.53 4.63 16.98
C LEU A 234 -15.20 4.48 17.72
N LEU A 235 -14.37 3.50 17.29
CA LEU A 235 -13.02 3.34 17.82
C LEU A 235 -12.16 4.58 17.53
N LEU A 236 -12.21 5.15 16.32
CA LEU A 236 -11.49 6.37 15.99
C LEU A 236 -11.93 7.56 16.85
N LYS A 237 -13.24 7.72 17.10
CA LYS A 237 -13.76 8.76 18.01
C LYS A 237 -13.25 8.56 19.43
N LYS A 238 -13.27 7.31 19.92
CA LYS A 238 -12.74 6.95 21.24
C LYS A 238 -11.25 7.27 21.34
N ILE A 239 -10.44 6.88 20.36
CA ILE A 239 -8.99 7.19 20.29
C ILE A 239 -8.75 8.70 20.31
N SER A 240 -9.52 9.46 19.55
CA SER A 240 -9.41 10.91 19.50
C SER A 240 -9.69 11.52 20.90
N LEU A 241 -10.77 11.11 21.54
CA LEU A 241 -11.14 11.58 22.87
C LEU A 241 -10.10 11.19 23.93
N GLU A 242 -9.58 9.96 23.87
CA GLU A 242 -8.58 9.46 24.81
C GLU A 242 -7.24 10.22 24.71
N ILE A 243 -6.77 10.52 23.48
CA ILE A 243 -5.49 11.18 23.27
C ILE A 243 -5.59 12.69 23.46
N THR A 244 -6.66 13.33 22.96
CA THR A 244 -6.73 14.79 22.87
C THR A 244 -7.70 15.44 23.85
N GLY A 245 -8.56 14.65 24.49
CA GLY A 245 -9.68 15.15 25.29
C GLY A 245 -10.81 15.77 24.48
N CYS A 246 -10.74 15.73 23.13
CA CYS A 246 -11.70 16.35 22.24
C CYS A 246 -12.47 15.31 21.41
N GLU A 247 -13.76 15.52 21.20
CA GLU A 247 -14.52 14.73 20.24
C GLU A 247 -14.06 15.01 18.81
N LEU A 248 -14.00 13.95 18.01
CA LEU A 248 -13.72 14.05 16.58
C LEU A 248 -14.97 14.53 15.84
N PHE A 249 -14.88 15.70 15.23
CA PHE A 249 -15.90 16.27 14.36
C PHE A 249 -15.37 16.30 12.91
N ILE A 250 -16.12 15.74 11.96
CA ILE A 250 -15.74 15.71 10.53
C ILE A 250 -16.74 16.53 9.72
N SER A 251 -16.25 17.57 9.03
CA SER A 251 -17.10 18.39 8.17
C SER A 251 -17.34 17.75 6.81
N LEU A 252 -16.28 17.25 6.16
CA LEU A 252 -16.35 16.55 4.88
C LEU A 252 -15.64 15.21 4.99
N LEU A 253 -16.33 14.14 4.63
CA LEU A 253 -15.80 12.79 4.55
C LEU A 253 -15.91 12.26 3.13
N LEU A 254 -14.77 11.99 2.49
CA LEU A 254 -14.68 11.45 1.14
C LEU A 254 -14.34 9.95 1.19
N LEU A 255 -15.23 9.12 0.69
CA LEU A 255 -15.10 7.65 0.66
C LEU A 255 -15.13 7.12 -0.78
N ASP A 256 -14.72 5.86 -0.96
CA ASP A 256 -14.99 5.10 -2.19
C ASP A 256 -16.47 4.66 -2.28
N PHE A 257 -16.86 3.92 -3.35
CA PHE A 257 -18.24 3.45 -3.55
C PHE A 257 -18.50 2.12 -2.83
N GLU A 258 -18.13 2.03 -1.54
CA GLU A 258 -18.43 0.87 -0.71
C GLU A 258 -19.67 1.12 0.16
N ARG A 259 -20.75 0.35 -0.08
CA ARG A 259 -22.07 0.55 0.57
C ARG A 259 -21.94 0.53 2.11
N GLY A 260 -21.22 -0.47 2.65
CA GLY A 260 -21.05 -0.62 4.09
C GLY A 260 -20.36 0.59 4.73
N ALA A 261 -19.33 1.15 4.08
CA ALA A 261 -18.61 2.33 4.55
C ALA A 261 -19.48 3.60 4.55
N HIS A 262 -20.26 3.83 3.47
CA HIS A 262 -21.19 4.96 3.39
C HIS A 262 -22.31 4.87 4.43
N THR A 263 -22.90 3.68 4.61
CA THR A 263 -23.96 3.48 5.62
C THR A 263 -23.43 3.70 7.02
N ALA A 264 -22.25 3.16 7.33
CA ALA A 264 -21.62 3.36 8.64
C ALA A 264 -21.27 4.84 8.90
N ALA A 265 -20.74 5.53 7.91
CA ALA A 265 -20.43 6.96 8.03
C ALA A 265 -21.68 7.79 8.36
N LYS A 266 -22.82 7.52 7.71
CA LYS A 266 -24.10 8.18 7.99
C LYS A 266 -24.62 7.90 9.41
N ILE A 267 -24.34 6.70 9.96
CA ILE A 267 -24.74 6.33 11.32
C ILE A 267 -23.91 7.06 12.38
N VAL A 268 -22.57 7.11 12.18
CA VAL A 268 -21.64 7.60 13.20
C VAL A 268 -21.44 9.11 13.15
N PHE A 269 -21.44 9.68 11.94
CA PHE A 269 -21.26 11.11 11.72
C PHE A 269 -22.55 11.70 11.10
N PRO A 270 -23.22 12.63 11.79
CA PRO A 270 -24.28 13.44 11.19
C PRO A 270 -23.63 14.41 10.19
N CYS A 271 -23.07 13.86 9.13
CA CYS A 271 -22.21 14.56 8.19
C CYS A 271 -23.05 15.26 7.15
N GLU A 272 -23.07 16.58 7.14
CA GLU A 272 -23.70 17.37 6.09
C GLU A 272 -23.03 17.15 4.73
N GLN A 273 -21.74 16.70 4.72
CA GLN A 273 -20.96 16.53 3.51
C GLN A 273 -20.24 15.17 3.43
N LEU A 274 -21.03 14.10 3.37
CA LEU A 274 -20.52 12.83 2.91
C LEU A 274 -20.40 12.87 1.38
N LYS A 275 -19.23 12.56 0.83
CA LYS A 275 -18.95 12.54 -0.61
C LYS A 275 -18.36 11.22 -1.05
N ALA A 276 -18.62 10.84 -2.30
CA ALA A 276 -18.06 9.66 -2.93
C ALA A 276 -17.00 10.06 -3.98
N CYS A 277 -15.95 9.24 -4.07
CA CYS A 277 -14.80 9.48 -4.94
C CYS A 277 -15.17 9.45 -6.43
N LYS A 278 -14.96 10.54 -7.17
CA LYS A 278 -15.22 10.61 -8.62
C LYS A 278 -14.39 9.60 -9.43
N PHE A 279 -13.19 9.28 -8.97
CA PHE A 279 -12.37 8.29 -9.65
C PHE A 279 -13.00 6.89 -9.55
N HIS A 280 -13.46 6.48 -8.38
CA HIS A 280 -14.14 5.22 -8.18
C HIS A 280 -15.49 5.15 -8.92
N LEU A 281 -16.23 6.27 -9.01
CA LEU A 281 -17.41 6.37 -9.88
C LEU A 281 -17.05 6.03 -11.33
N GLY A 282 -16.01 6.70 -11.83
CA GLY A 282 -15.53 6.44 -13.18
C GLY A 282 -15.07 4.98 -13.38
N GLN A 283 -14.43 4.37 -12.38
CA GLN A 283 -14.06 2.96 -12.42
C GLN A 283 -15.29 2.03 -12.49
N CYS A 284 -16.34 2.30 -11.71
CA CYS A 284 -17.57 1.51 -11.73
C CYS A 284 -18.22 1.53 -13.13
N TRP A 285 -18.34 2.71 -13.72
CA TRP A 285 -18.88 2.86 -15.08
C TRP A 285 -17.97 2.24 -16.12
N TRP A 286 -16.66 2.40 -16.01
CA TRP A 286 -15.69 1.79 -16.90
C TRP A 286 -15.74 0.26 -16.83
N ARG A 287 -15.83 -0.36 -15.64
CA ARG A 287 -15.99 -1.81 -15.48
C ARG A 287 -17.24 -2.30 -16.21
N ARG A 288 -18.36 -1.57 -16.09
CA ARG A 288 -19.60 -1.90 -16.80
C ARG A 288 -19.43 -1.81 -18.32
N ILE A 289 -18.77 -0.77 -18.82
CA ILE A 289 -18.44 -0.60 -20.25
C ILE A 289 -17.53 -1.73 -20.72
N TYR A 290 -16.47 -2.03 -19.96
CA TYR A 290 -15.51 -3.06 -20.31
C TYR A 290 -16.11 -4.47 -20.39
N GLY A 291 -17.08 -4.80 -19.54
CA GLY A 291 -17.81 -6.07 -19.52
C GLY A 291 -18.70 -6.29 -20.75
N VAL A 292 -18.96 -5.26 -21.58
CA VAL A 292 -19.82 -5.33 -22.76
C VAL A 292 -18.97 -5.16 -24.02
N ALA A 293 -18.85 -6.18 -24.85
CA ALA A 293 -17.92 -6.21 -25.99
C ALA A 293 -18.06 -4.99 -26.93
N LYS A 294 -19.29 -4.63 -27.33
CA LYS A 294 -19.56 -3.49 -28.22
C LYS A 294 -19.14 -2.15 -27.59
N LEU A 295 -19.49 -1.92 -26.31
CA LEU A 295 -19.13 -0.70 -25.59
C LEU A 295 -17.62 -0.61 -25.37
N ARG A 296 -16.98 -1.74 -25.07
CA ARG A 296 -15.52 -1.85 -24.93
C ARG A 296 -14.81 -1.51 -26.26
N LEU A 297 -15.26 -2.08 -27.37
CA LEU A 297 -14.71 -1.77 -28.69
C LEU A 297 -14.85 -0.27 -29.02
N ALA A 298 -16.02 0.31 -28.75
CA ALA A 298 -16.25 1.73 -28.96
C ALA A 298 -15.34 2.59 -28.07
N TYR A 299 -15.24 2.28 -26.79
CA TYR A 299 -14.43 3.04 -25.82
C TYR A 299 -12.96 3.10 -26.22
N TYR A 300 -12.39 2.01 -26.73
CA TYR A 300 -10.99 1.93 -27.16
C TYR A 300 -10.74 2.24 -28.64
N SER A 301 -11.79 2.50 -29.40
CA SER A 301 -11.63 2.83 -30.82
C SER A 301 -10.82 4.11 -31.03
N THR A 302 -9.95 4.12 -32.06
CA THR A 302 -9.26 5.31 -32.54
C THR A 302 -9.97 5.89 -33.75
N THR A 303 -9.75 7.17 -34.06
CA THR A 303 -10.35 7.86 -35.20
C THR A 303 -10.02 7.19 -36.53
N THR A 304 -8.90 6.47 -36.60
CA THR A 304 -8.42 5.78 -37.81
C THR A 304 -9.01 4.39 -38.02
N THR A 305 -9.54 3.74 -36.96
CA THR A 305 -9.98 2.34 -37.00
C THR A 305 -11.46 2.15 -36.75
N ALA A 306 -12.20 3.18 -36.29
CA ALA A 306 -13.61 3.07 -35.94
C ALA A 306 -14.51 3.48 -37.11
N ASN A 307 -15.57 2.67 -37.33
CA ASN A 307 -16.69 3.12 -38.12
C ASN A 307 -17.47 4.22 -37.36
N GLN A 308 -18.33 4.92 -38.05
CA GLN A 308 -19.09 6.06 -37.52
C GLN A 308 -19.94 5.67 -36.30
N ASP A 309 -20.48 4.45 -36.29
CA ASP A 309 -21.27 3.90 -35.19
C ASP A 309 -20.46 3.81 -33.86
N LEU A 310 -19.27 3.25 -33.92
CA LEU A 310 -18.40 3.15 -32.74
C LEU A 310 -17.94 4.53 -32.25
N GLN A 311 -17.74 5.49 -33.15
CA GLN A 311 -17.37 6.86 -32.78
C GLN A 311 -18.53 7.56 -32.05
N GLN A 312 -19.77 7.37 -32.50
CA GLN A 312 -20.96 7.92 -31.83
C GLN A 312 -21.14 7.32 -30.44
N ILE A 313 -20.99 5.99 -30.30
CA ILE A 313 -21.04 5.34 -28.98
C ILE A 313 -19.93 5.86 -28.06
N LYS A 314 -18.69 6.01 -28.55
CA LYS A 314 -17.58 6.54 -27.77
C LYS A 314 -17.87 7.94 -27.27
N PHE A 315 -18.30 8.83 -28.17
CA PHE A 315 -18.65 10.22 -27.82
C PHE A 315 -19.73 10.22 -26.73
N TRP A 316 -20.81 9.47 -26.92
CA TRP A 316 -21.89 9.37 -25.96
C TRP A 316 -21.43 8.85 -24.59
N LEU A 317 -20.60 7.80 -24.54
CA LEU A 317 -20.02 7.27 -23.30
C LEU A 317 -19.15 8.31 -22.57
N THR A 318 -18.42 9.15 -23.33
CA THR A 318 -17.55 10.18 -22.73
C THR A 318 -18.36 11.20 -21.94
N LEU A 319 -19.56 11.56 -22.41
CA LEU A 319 -20.42 12.54 -21.75
C LEU A 319 -20.87 12.08 -20.36
N PHE A 320 -21.03 10.78 -20.11
CA PHE A 320 -21.39 10.28 -18.78
C PHE A 320 -20.33 10.63 -17.72
N PHE A 321 -19.06 10.47 -18.02
CA PHE A 321 -18.00 10.79 -17.06
C PHE A 321 -17.98 12.28 -16.66
N SER A 322 -18.50 13.12 -17.51
CA SER A 322 -18.64 14.57 -17.25
C SER A 322 -19.77 14.93 -16.30
N LEU A 323 -20.78 14.06 -16.12
CA LEU A 323 -21.90 14.29 -15.20
C LEU A 323 -21.45 14.62 -13.78
N SER A 324 -20.33 14.03 -13.35
CA SER A 324 -19.79 14.25 -12.01
C SER A 324 -19.28 15.68 -11.75
N TYR A 325 -19.19 16.52 -12.78
CA TYR A 325 -18.77 17.93 -12.69
C TYR A 325 -19.95 18.91 -12.66
N LEU A 326 -21.16 18.44 -12.80
CA LEU A 326 -22.38 19.23 -12.65
C LEU A 326 -22.71 19.47 -11.16
N LYS A 327 -23.56 20.46 -10.90
CA LYS A 327 -24.29 20.57 -9.65
C LYS A 327 -25.24 19.38 -9.50
N PRO A 328 -25.44 18.84 -8.29
CA PRO A 328 -26.32 17.68 -8.08
C PRO A 328 -27.71 17.84 -8.69
N ASP A 329 -28.31 19.03 -8.58
CA ASP A 329 -29.66 19.32 -9.06
C ASP A 329 -29.78 19.25 -10.59
N ASP A 330 -28.68 19.50 -11.32
CA ASP A 330 -28.67 19.49 -12.79
C ASP A 330 -28.43 18.09 -13.37
N VAL A 331 -27.96 17.13 -12.56
CA VAL A 331 -27.55 15.80 -13.04
C VAL A 331 -28.71 15.01 -13.64
N VAL A 332 -29.88 15.04 -13.02
CA VAL A 332 -31.06 14.30 -13.52
C VAL A 332 -31.48 14.80 -14.89
N SER A 333 -31.54 16.12 -15.07
CA SER A 333 -31.91 16.75 -16.36
C SER A 333 -30.85 16.43 -17.44
N ALA A 334 -29.56 16.55 -17.09
CA ALA A 334 -28.46 16.22 -17.99
C ALA A 334 -28.48 14.73 -18.39
N PHE A 335 -28.72 13.85 -17.45
CA PHE A 335 -28.83 12.41 -17.70
C PHE A 335 -30.00 12.09 -18.64
N ASN A 336 -31.19 12.68 -18.46
CA ASN A 336 -32.33 12.52 -19.35
C ASN A 336 -31.99 12.98 -20.78
N THR A 337 -31.22 14.05 -20.92
CA THR A 337 -30.70 14.48 -22.22
C THR A 337 -29.79 13.44 -22.85
N LEU A 338 -28.88 12.83 -22.06
CA LEU A 338 -28.01 11.76 -22.56
C LEU A 338 -28.79 10.51 -22.98
N GLU A 339 -29.86 10.16 -22.28
CA GLU A 339 -30.73 9.07 -22.70
C GLU A 339 -31.45 9.35 -24.02
N SER A 340 -31.93 10.58 -24.22
CA SER A 340 -32.66 10.96 -25.46
C SER A 340 -31.76 10.92 -26.71
N ILE A 341 -30.46 11.17 -26.57
CA ILE A 341 -29.48 11.13 -27.66
C ILE A 341 -28.69 9.79 -27.72
N ALA A 342 -29.12 8.77 -26.95
CA ALA A 342 -28.42 7.49 -26.91
C ALA A 342 -28.38 6.84 -28.29
N PRO A 343 -27.22 6.31 -28.73
CA PRO A 343 -27.14 5.51 -29.95
C PRO A 343 -28.15 4.34 -29.92
N PRO A 344 -28.76 3.99 -31.08
CA PRO A 344 -29.90 3.05 -31.14
C PRO A 344 -29.49 1.58 -30.93
N HIS A 345 -28.68 1.31 -29.90
CA HIS A 345 -28.15 0.02 -29.52
C HIS A 345 -28.66 -0.44 -28.16
N ASN A 346 -28.98 -1.71 -28.04
CA ASN A 346 -29.49 -2.30 -26.80
C ASN A 346 -28.43 -2.20 -25.66
N GLU A 347 -27.16 -2.31 -26.00
CA GLU A 347 -26.04 -2.19 -25.06
C GLU A 347 -25.96 -0.77 -24.46
N CYS A 348 -26.20 0.26 -25.25
CA CYS A 348 -26.28 1.65 -24.77
C CYS A 348 -27.45 1.85 -23.82
N LYS A 349 -28.63 1.33 -24.17
CA LYS A 349 -29.83 1.33 -23.31
C LYS A 349 -29.57 0.63 -21.98
N LYS A 350 -28.95 -0.58 -22.03
CA LYS A 350 -28.60 -1.33 -20.81
C LYS A 350 -27.60 -0.58 -19.92
N PHE A 351 -26.64 0.13 -20.53
CA PHE A 351 -25.69 0.94 -19.77
C PHE A 351 -26.37 2.17 -19.13
N ALA A 352 -27.23 2.88 -19.88
CA ALA A 352 -27.98 4.01 -19.33
C ALA A 352 -28.89 3.55 -18.16
N ASN A 353 -29.63 2.45 -18.32
CA ASN A 353 -30.43 1.86 -17.25
C ASN A 353 -29.63 1.49 -16.01
N TYR A 354 -28.41 0.92 -16.19
CA TYR A 354 -27.51 0.65 -15.07
C TYR A 354 -27.12 1.93 -14.33
N VAL A 355 -26.75 3.00 -15.05
CA VAL A 355 -26.40 4.28 -14.43
C VAL A 355 -27.62 4.89 -13.74
N ARG A 356 -28.80 4.86 -14.37
CA ARG A 356 -30.06 5.36 -13.81
C ARG A 356 -30.35 4.69 -12.47
N LYS A 357 -30.42 3.35 -12.46
CA LYS A 357 -30.78 2.57 -11.26
C LYS A 357 -29.81 2.77 -10.10
N ASN A 358 -28.50 2.80 -10.38
CA ASN A 358 -27.49 2.75 -9.32
C ASN A 358 -26.99 4.14 -8.87
N TYR A 359 -27.15 5.18 -9.70
CA TYR A 359 -26.50 6.47 -9.42
C TYR A 359 -27.44 7.69 -9.59
N ILE A 360 -28.51 7.59 -10.37
CA ILE A 360 -29.46 8.70 -10.56
C ILE A 360 -30.62 8.57 -9.58
N ASP A 361 -31.35 7.45 -9.64
CA ASP A 361 -32.54 7.18 -8.82
C ASP A 361 -32.18 6.44 -7.51
N SER A 362 -30.91 6.26 -7.23
CA SER A 362 -30.41 5.51 -6.10
C SER A 362 -30.57 6.27 -4.78
N SER A 363 -31.13 5.64 -3.76
CA SER A 363 -31.13 6.17 -2.39
C SER A 363 -29.77 6.01 -1.68
N ILE A 364 -28.91 5.12 -2.19
CA ILE A 364 -27.58 4.84 -1.59
C ILE A 364 -26.55 5.81 -2.16
N TYR A 365 -26.53 5.99 -3.49
CA TYR A 365 -25.57 6.84 -4.20
C TYR A 365 -26.26 7.90 -5.06
N PRO A 366 -27.08 8.80 -4.46
CA PRO A 366 -27.72 9.88 -5.21
C PRO A 366 -26.68 10.88 -5.74
N PRO A 367 -27.00 11.69 -6.76
CA PRO A 367 -26.12 12.70 -7.32
C PRO A 367 -25.48 13.64 -6.28
N THR A 368 -26.15 13.91 -5.17
CA THR A 368 -25.64 14.73 -4.06
C THR A 368 -24.33 14.20 -3.45
N LEU A 369 -24.07 12.88 -3.57
CA LEU A 369 -22.85 12.26 -3.05
C LEU A 369 -21.65 12.42 -3.98
N TRP A 370 -21.84 12.38 -5.30
CA TRP A 370 -20.73 12.25 -6.24
C TRP A 370 -20.61 13.38 -7.27
N ALA A 371 -21.64 14.18 -7.45
CA ALA A 371 -21.60 15.33 -8.35
C ALA A 371 -21.20 16.59 -7.58
N CYS A 372 -20.21 17.31 -8.09
CA CYS A 372 -19.73 18.55 -7.51
C CYS A 372 -18.87 19.32 -8.53
N PRO A 373 -19.18 20.57 -8.86
CA PRO A 373 -18.32 21.42 -9.67
C PRO A 373 -16.95 21.64 -9.00
N LEU A 374 -15.85 21.73 -9.77
CA LEU A 374 -14.53 22.05 -9.22
C LEU A 374 -14.42 23.45 -8.61
N THR A 375 -15.33 24.34 -8.95
CA THR A 375 -15.44 25.67 -8.32
C THR A 375 -15.89 25.60 -6.86
N GLU A 376 -16.59 24.52 -6.46
CA GLU A 376 -17.11 24.35 -5.11
C GLU A 376 -16.17 23.50 -4.24
N SER A 377 -15.51 22.51 -4.82
CA SER A 377 -14.54 21.67 -4.09
C SER A 377 -13.47 21.09 -5.01
N LEU A 378 -12.21 21.23 -4.57
CA LEU A 378 -11.06 20.55 -5.21
C LEU A 378 -10.89 19.11 -4.70
N LEU A 379 -11.45 18.79 -3.53
CA LEU A 379 -11.36 17.46 -2.94
C LEU A 379 -12.48 16.57 -3.50
N THR A 380 -12.20 15.92 -4.61
CA THR A 380 -13.19 15.10 -5.34
C THR A 380 -12.75 13.68 -5.59
N THR A 381 -11.51 13.33 -5.22
CA THR A 381 -10.95 11.97 -5.45
C THR A 381 -10.09 11.50 -4.30
N THR A 382 -10.06 10.19 -4.07
CA THR A 382 -9.16 9.51 -3.12
C THR A 382 -7.85 9.06 -3.77
N ASN A 383 -7.51 9.49 -4.98
CA ASN A 383 -6.32 9.04 -5.73
C ASN A 383 -5.01 9.16 -4.94
N ALA A 384 -4.89 10.14 -4.05
CA ALA A 384 -3.71 10.29 -3.21
C ALA A 384 -3.63 9.19 -2.14
N VAL A 385 -4.79 8.77 -1.60
CA VAL A 385 -4.88 7.65 -0.65
C VAL A 385 -4.57 6.33 -1.36
N GLU A 386 -5.12 6.11 -2.57
CA GLU A 386 -4.75 4.95 -3.40
C GLU A 386 -3.24 4.93 -3.73
N SER A 387 -2.67 6.10 -4.03
CA SER A 387 -1.22 6.22 -4.28
C SER A 387 -0.40 5.88 -3.03
N TYR A 388 -0.84 6.28 -1.84
CA TYR A 388 -0.23 5.89 -0.58
C TYR A 388 -0.33 4.37 -0.38
N ASN A 389 -1.51 3.79 -0.50
CA ASN A 389 -1.74 2.36 -0.38
C ASN A 389 -0.91 1.56 -1.40
N SER A 390 -0.82 2.04 -2.63
CA SER A 390 -0.02 1.40 -3.69
C SER A 390 1.49 1.46 -3.41
N LYS A 391 2.00 2.57 -2.87
CA LYS A 391 3.40 2.69 -2.46
C LYS A 391 3.71 1.74 -1.30
N LEU A 392 2.87 1.74 -0.28
CA LEU A 392 3.04 0.85 0.87
C LEU A 392 2.98 -0.62 0.45
N GLN A 393 2.09 -0.99 -0.48
CA GLN A 393 2.04 -2.34 -1.05
C GLN A 393 3.35 -2.76 -1.72
N MET A 394 4.02 -1.85 -2.45
CA MET A 394 5.30 -2.16 -3.12
C MET A 394 6.44 -2.44 -2.13
N GLU A 395 6.28 -2.08 -0.87
CA GLU A 395 7.25 -2.37 0.18
C GLU A 395 7.12 -3.80 0.73
N PHE A 396 6.00 -4.48 0.43
CA PHE A 396 5.80 -5.88 0.82
C PHE A 396 6.05 -6.82 -0.38
N TYR A 397 6.78 -7.89 -0.14
CA TYR A 397 7.09 -8.92 -1.17
C TYR A 397 6.08 -10.08 -1.19
N ALA A 398 5.12 -10.09 -0.27
CA ALA A 398 4.08 -11.10 -0.17
C ALA A 398 2.70 -10.45 -0.04
N SER A 399 1.68 -11.03 -0.66
CA SER A 399 0.29 -10.76 -0.31
C SER A 399 0.02 -11.27 1.11
N HIS A 400 -0.80 -10.54 1.87
CA HIS A 400 -1.12 -10.87 3.26
C HIS A 400 0.12 -11.05 4.16
N PRO A 401 0.95 -10.01 4.33
CA PRO A 401 2.15 -10.08 5.14
C PRO A 401 1.81 -10.31 6.62
N ASN A 402 2.83 -10.69 7.42
CA ASN A 402 2.68 -10.78 8.86
C ASN A 402 2.31 -9.39 9.43
N ILE A 403 1.35 -9.34 10.35
CA ILE A 403 0.86 -8.10 10.97
C ILE A 403 1.99 -7.27 11.57
N HIS A 404 2.98 -7.88 12.20
CA HIS A 404 4.15 -7.18 12.75
C HIS A 404 4.96 -6.44 11.67
N VAL A 405 5.07 -7.04 10.48
CA VAL A 405 5.78 -6.42 9.35
C VAL A 405 5.02 -5.20 8.85
N VAL A 406 3.68 -5.29 8.79
CA VAL A 406 2.85 -4.16 8.34
C VAL A 406 2.89 -3.02 9.36
N VAL A 407 2.73 -3.32 10.65
CA VAL A 407 2.79 -2.34 11.74
C VAL A 407 4.13 -1.61 11.78
N ASN A 408 5.24 -2.35 11.74
CA ASN A 408 6.57 -1.74 11.72
C ASN A 408 6.76 -0.81 10.51
N ARG A 409 6.27 -1.21 9.32
CA ARG A 409 6.39 -0.36 8.13
C ARG A 409 5.53 0.91 8.24
N ILE A 410 4.35 0.84 8.88
CA ILE A 410 3.55 2.04 9.15
C ILE A 410 4.32 3.00 10.05
N PHE A 411 4.95 2.50 11.11
CA PHE A 411 5.76 3.32 12.03
C PHE A 411 7.02 3.87 11.38
N GLU A 412 7.75 3.09 10.58
CA GLU A 412 8.92 3.60 9.81
C GLU A 412 8.53 4.77 8.89
N ASN A 413 7.35 4.74 8.28
CA ASN A 413 6.85 5.83 7.45
C ASN A 413 6.41 7.08 8.25
N GLN A 414 6.32 7.00 9.59
CA GLN A 414 5.88 8.11 10.43
C GLN A 414 6.79 9.34 10.30
N SER A 415 8.08 9.16 10.08
CA SER A 415 9.00 10.28 9.85
C SER A 415 8.59 11.16 8.66
N LEU A 416 8.09 10.56 7.58
CA LEU A 416 7.58 11.29 6.42
C LEU A 416 6.23 11.96 6.70
N VAL A 417 5.40 11.34 7.53
CA VAL A 417 4.12 11.92 7.98
C VAL A 417 4.38 13.14 8.85
N ALA A 418 5.28 13.04 9.83
CA ALA A 418 5.67 14.14 10.71
C ALA A 418 6.21 15.35 9.93
N LEU A 419 7.02 15.13 8.87
CA LEU A 419 7.47 16.21 7.99
C LEU A 419 6.31 16.93 7.30
N LYS A 420 5.28 16.20 6.82
CA LYS A 420 4.09 16.81 6.21
C LYS A 420 3.28 17.59 7.24
N ILE A 421 3.09 17.06 8.45
CA ILE A 421 2.42 17.75 9.55
C ILE A 421 3.14 19.06 9.85
N LYS A 422 4.48 19.03 9.98
CA LYS A 422 5.29 20.21 10.20
C LYS A 422 5.14 21.24 9.09
N SER A 423 5.12 20.83 7.82
CA SER A 423 4.88 21.74 6.69
C SER A 423 3.53 22.45 6.80
N VAL A 424 2.46 21.70 7.13
CA VAL A 424 1.13 22.31 7.32
C VAL A 424 1.12 23.28 8.49
N MET A 425 1.75 22.93 9.63
CA MET A 425 1.86 23.79 10.80
C MET A 425 2.64 25.08 10.52
N ASN A 426 3.60 25.03 9.59
CA ASN A 426 4.33 26.21 9.09
C ASN A 426 3.57 26.98 8.00
N ASN A 427 2.30 26.65 7.72
CA ASN A 427 1.49 27.23 6.64
C ASN A 427 2.08 27.04 5.23
N GLU A 428 2.92 26.05 5.03
CA GLU A 428 3.41 25.69 3.71
C GLU A 428 2.27 25.04 2.88
N THR A 429 2.29 25.26 1.56
CA THR A 429 1.35 24.64 0.62
C THR A 429 2.07 23.67 -0.28
N PHE A 430 1.44 22.51 -0.53
CA PHE A 430 2.01 21.53 -1.44
C PHE A 430 1.95 22.03 -2.90
N GLN A 431 3.11 22.05 -3.56
CA GLN A 431 3.19 22.43 -4.97
C GLN A 431 2.68 21.27 -5.85
N ARG A 432 1.57 21.51 -6.51
CA ARG A 432 0.97 20.56 -7.46
C ARG A 432 1.65 20.64 -8.83
N ARG A 433 1.53 19.58 -9.61
CA ARG A 433 2.12 19.52 -10.96
C ARG A 433 1.47 20.59 -11.86
N PRO A 434 2.26 21.35 -12.64
CA PRO A 434 1.71 22.41 -13.51
C PRO A 434 0.60 21.92 -14.44
N LYS A 435 0.71 20.74 -15.03
CA LYS A 435 -0.33 20.13 -15.87
C LYS A 435 -1.66 19.92 -15.14
N GLN A 436 -1.61 19.59 -13.85
CA GLN A 436 -2.83 19.39 -13.06
C GLN A 436 -3.48 20.72 -12.73
N ILE A 437 -2.68 21.74 -12.41
CA ILE A 437 -3.16 23.10 -12.16
C ILE A 437 -3.85 23.62 -13.43
N GLN A 438 -3.20 23.50 -14.60
CA GLN A 438 -3.77 23.95 -15.88
C GLN A 438 -5.08 23.24 -16.21
N LEU A 439 -5.16 21.92 -16.02
CA LEU A 439 -6.37 21.15 -16.23
C LEU A 439 -7.52 21.63 -15.32
N GLU A 440 -7.25 21.87 -14.04
CA GLU A 440 -8.24 22.36 -13.09
C GLU A 440 -8.71 23.77 -13.45
N GLU A 441 -7.81 24.65 -13.88
CA GLU A 441 -8.18 26.01 -14.34
C GLU A 441 -9.05 25.95 -15.60
N ASN A 442 -8.71 25.12 -16.59
CA ASN A 442 -9.53 24.92 -17.77
C ASN A 442 -10.95 24.47 -17.40
N ILE A 443 -11.06 23.47 -16.50
CA ILE A 443 -12.36 22.97 -16.03
C ILE A 443 -13.14 24.08 -15.29
N LYS A 444 -12.50 24.91 -14.49
CA LYS A 444 -13.16 26.06 -13.84
C LYS A 444 -13.68 27.09 -14.86
N VAL A 445 -12.89 27.38 -15.90
CA VAL A 445 -13.32 28.26 -16.99
C VAL A 445 -14.57 27.70 -17.66
N ILE A 446 -14.60 26.42 -18.02
CA ILE A 446 -15.77 25.77 -18.61
C ILE A 446 -16.96 25.82 -17.62
N THR A 447 -16.71 25.58 -16.33
CA THR A 447 -17.75 25.66 -15.30
C THR A 447 -18.35 27.05 -15.18
N HIS A 448 -17.54 28.11 -15.22
CA HIS A 448 -18.01 29.47 -15.21
C HIS A 448 -18.77 29.81 -16.51
N ALA A 449 -18.31 29.36 -17.68
CA ALA A 449 -19.00 29.53 -18.93
C ALA A 449 -20.43 28.97 -18.89
N HIS A 450 -20.63 27.84 -18.22
CA HIS A 450 -21.92 27.20 -18.06
C HIS A 450 -22.79 27.83 -16.98
N TYR A 451 -22.28 27.97 -15.75
CA TYR A 451 -23.10 28.40 -14.61
C TYR A 451 -23.19 29.88 -14.41
N THR A 452 -22.12 30.62 -14.66
CA THR A 452 -22.06 32.07 -14.39
C THR A 452 -22.48 32.88 -15.61
N TYR A 453 -21.87 32.56 -16.75
CA TYR A 453 -22.08 33.39 -17.96
C TYR A 453 -23.18 32.87 -18.88
N ARG A 454 -23.60 31.61 -18.73
CA ARG A 454 -24.61 30.94 -19.56
C ARG A 454 -24.26 30.94 -21.07
N TYR A 455 -22.96 30.92 -21.40
CA TYR A 455 -22.48 30.93 -22.79
C TYR A 455 -22.62 29.57 -23.46
N ILE A 456 -22.58 28.46 -22.67
CA ILE A 456 -22.71 27.09 -23.16
C ILE A 456 -23.87 26.38 -22.47
N ASN A 457 -24.58 25.57 -23.23
CA ASN A 457 -25.63 24.71 -22.70
C ASN A 457 -25.05 23.46 -22.00
N THR A 458 -25.91 22.66 -21.36
CA THR A 458 -25.49 21.48 -20.61
C THR A 458 -24.76 20.45 -21.48
N LEU A 459 -25.20 20.20 -22.70
CA LEU A 459 -24.56 19.22 -23.58
C LEU A 459 -23.15 19.69 -24.02
N GLN A 460 -23.04 20.98 -24.36
CA GLN A 460 -21.74 21.61 -24.65
C GLN A 460 -20.80 21.52 -23.44
N PHE A 461 -21.31 21.84 -22.24
CA PHE A 461 -20.54 21.68 -21.00
C PHE A 461 -20.01 20.27 -20.82
N LEU A 462 -20.86 19.24 -20.94
CA LEU A 462 -20.44 17.83 -20.80
C LEU A 462 -19.39 17.45 -21.85
N ASN A 463 -19.51 17.95 -23.07
CA ASN A 463 -18.54 17.69 -24.13
C ASN A 463 -17.19 18.34 -23.83
N GLU A 464 -17.16 19.63 -23.47
CA GLU A 464 -15.93 20.35 -23.18
C GLU A 464 -15.17 19.74 -21.98
N ILE A 465 -15.89 19.35 -20.92
CA ILE A 465 -15.31 18.61 -19.79
C ILE A 465 -14.74 17.27 -20.24
N GLY A 466 -15.44 16.55 -21.13
CA GLY A 466 -15.02 15.27 -21.67
C GLY A 466 -13.71 15.38 -22.48
N GLU A 467 -13.59 16.43 -23.31
CA GLU A 467 -12.37 16.70 -24.09
C GLU A 467 -11.18 17.06 -23.21
N GLU A 468 -11.36 17.90 -22.18
CA GLU A 468 -10.29 18.25 -21.23
C GLU A 468 -9.79 17.03 -20.46
N LYS A 469 -10.68 16.14 -20.05
CA LYS A 469 -10.33 14.92 -19.30
C LYS A 469 -9.76 13.81 -20.18
N LYS A 470 -9.88 13.89 -21.50
CA LYS A 470 -9.40 12.89 -22.48
C LYS A 470 -9.61 11.47 -21.97
N LEU A 471 -10.86 11.04 -21.92
CA LEU A 471 -11.31 9.71 -21.46
C LEU A 471 -10.43 9.14 -20.35
N PHE A 472 -10.92 9.06 -19.15
CA PHE A 472 -10.19 8.46 -18.03
C PHE A 472 -9.43 7.25 -18.50
N ASN A 473 -8.09 7.35 -18.60
CA ASN A 473 -7.28 6.29 -19.14
C ASN A 473 -7.04 5.25 -18.03
N PHE A 474 -8.09 4.48 -17.71
CA PHE A 474 -8.05 3.40 -16.71
C PHE A 474 -7.12 2.25 -17.10
N GLN A 475 -6.66 2.20 -18.35
CA GLN A 475 -5.80 1.13 -18.87
C GLN A 475 -4.48 0.95 -18.13
N LYS A 476 -3.81 2.05 -17.76
CA LYS A 476 -2.45 1.94 -17.18
C LYS A 476 -2.42 1.41 -15.76
N THR A 477 -3.52 1.49 -15.03
CA THR A 477 -3.57 1.12 -13.62
C THR A 477 -3.97 -0.35 -13.41
N LYS A 478 -4.65 -0.98 -14.36
CA LYS A 478 -5.35 -2.24 -14.14
C LYS A 478 -4.69 -3.50 -14.71
N LEU A 479 -3.98 -3.43 -15.82
CA LEU A 479 -3.26 -4.60 -16.35
C LEU A 479 -2.19 -5.17 -15.40
N ARG A 480 -1.79 -4.41 -14.36
CA ARG A 480 -0.93 -4.89 -13.26
C ARG A 480 -1.69 -5.49 -12.07
N LYS A 481 -3.02 -5.27 -11.95
CA LYS A 481 -3.83 -5.72 -10.80
C LYS A 481 -4.81 -6.87 -11.13
N GLU A 482 -5.13 -7.11 -12.40
CA GLU A 482 -6.09 -8.16 -12.80
C GLU A 482 -5.62 -9.58 -12.52
N ASN A 483 -4.31 -9.81 -12.40
CA ASN A 483 -3.78 -11.10 -11.94
C ASN A 483 -3.88 -11.35 -10.43
N ALA A 484 -4.46 -10.43 -9.66
CA ALA A 484 -4.58 -10.54 -8.20
C ALA A 484 -6.01 -10.51 -7.66
N CYS A 485 -7.03 -10.27 -8.47
CA CYS A 485 -8.43 -10.13 -8.03
C CYS A 485 -9.43 -10.74 -9.02
N GLU A 486 -9.30 -12.04 -9.31
CA GLU A 486 -10.34 -12.79 -10.05
C GLU A 486 -11.47 -13.32 -9.15
N ASN A 487 -11.55 -12.98 -7.89
CA ASN A 487 -12.59 -13.48 -6.98
C ASN A 487 -13.14 -12.39 -6.06
N THR A 488 -13.91 -11.47 -6.61
CA THR A 488 -15.03 -10.86 -5.88
C THR A 488 -16.21 -10.81 -6.84
N PRO A 489 -17.24 -11.60 -6.61
CA PRO A 489 -18.49 -11.51 -7.36
C PRO A 489 -19.11 -10.15 -7.09
N ASP A 490 -19.61 -9.51 -8.14
CA ASP A 490 -20.59 -8.42 -8.07
C ASP A 490 -21.97 -8.95 -7.56
N ASP A 491 -21.96 -9.98 -6.72
CA ASP A 491 -23.16 -10.69 -6.24
C ASP A 491 -23.94 -9.95 -5.15
N ASP A 492 -23.44 -8.83 -4.65
CA ASP A 492 -24.16 -8.01 -3.65
C ASP A 492 -25.29 -7.13 -4.24
N LEU A 493 -25.60 -7.26 -5.54
CA LEU A 493 -26.68 -6.50 -6.18
C LEU A 493 -27.93 -7.33 -6.50
N ASN A 494 -28.02 -8.59 -6.07
CA ASN A 494 -29.12 -9.48 -6.39
C ASN A 494 -29.85 -10.10 -5.19
N ASP A 495 -29.87 -9.49 -4.04
CA ASP A 495 -30.80 -9.90 -2.98
C ASP A 495 -31.87 -8.83 -2.77
N ASP A 496 -32.90 -8.88 -3.66
CA ASP A 496 -34.25 -8.48 -3.36
C ASP A 496 -35.04 -9.76 -3.00
N VAL A 497 -35.33 -9.97 -1.72
CA VAL A 497 -36.63 -10.37 -1.19
C VAL A 497 -36.79 -9.79 0.21
#